data_9e332e57839e22b5c163970d486eb2a5
#
_entry.id   9e332e57839e22b5c163970d486eb2a5
#
_cell.length_a   1.000
_cell.length_b   1.000
_cell.length_c   1.000
_cell.angle_alpha   90.00
_cell.angle_beta   90.00
_cell.angle_gamma   90.00
#
_symmetry.space_group_name_H-M   'P 1'
#
loop_
_entity.id
_entity.type
_entity.pdbx_description
1 polymer ?
#
loop_
_entity_poly.entity_id
_entity_poly.type
_entity_poly.pdbx_seq_one_letter_code
_entity_poly.pdbx_strand_id
1 'polypeptide(L)'
;MAALLDIPSIKNATAFHLERWRQVCADPGLRRLPDRIETNCYGHIVMMPPPGFSHTTRQSAIFAHLLTSMPPGASVEVAVLTSDGIKGIDVGWISAGRVKRGLKDDVLTIAPEICVEVVSPGNTRQEMENKRELYFAAGAEEVWFCDQKGALHFFLKGSAETAAKASALCPSMPKRVKV
;
A
#
# COMPACT_ATOMS: atom_id res chain seq x y z
N MET A 1 -17.11 -35.99 6.86
CA MET A 1 -17.42 -35.12 5.71
C MET A 1 -17.31 -33.69 6.18
N ALA A 2 -16.33 -32.92 5.67
CA ALA A 2 -16.26 -31.51 5.90
C ALA A 2 -17.30 -30.84 5.00
N ALA A 3 -18.26 -30.11 5.57
CA ALA A 3 -19.18 -29.28 4.80
C ALA A 3 -18.38 -28.14 4.17
N LEU A 4 -18.22 -28.13 2.86
CA LEU A 4 -17.78 -26.96 2.12
C LEU A 4 -18.91 -25.92 2.22
N LEU A 5 -18.69 -24.89 3.04
CA LEU A 5 -19.52 -23.70 3.02
C LEU A 5 -19.30 -22.98 1.70
N ASP A 6 -20.32 -22.98 0.86
CA ASP A 6 -20.34 -22.20 -0.38
C ASP A 6 -20.40 -20.71 0.00
N ILE A 7 -19.25 -20.07 0.05
CA ILE A 7 -19.17 -18.62 0.29
C ILE A 7 -19.60 -17.94 -1.02
N PRO A 8 -20.68 -17.13 -1.03
CA PRO A 8 -21.14 -16.47 -2.23
C PRO A 8 -20.01 -15.65 -2.86
N SER A 9 -19.64 -15.94 -4.09
CA SER A 9 -18.67 -15.13 -4.83
C SER A 9 -19.24 -13.73 -5.03
N ILE A 10 -18.47 -12.70 -4.67
CA ILE A 10 -18.85 -11.31 -4.90
C ILE A 10 -18.79 -11.06 -6.42
N LYS A 11 -19.96 -10.98 -7.07
CA LYS A 11 -20.08 -10.88 -8.54
C LYS A 11 -19.37 -9.67 -9.17
N ASN A 12 -19.10 -8.62 -8.40
CA ASN A 12 -18.32 -7.46 -8.82
C ASN A 12 -17.51 -6.95 -7.63
N ALA A 13 -16.37 -7.58 -7.38
CA ALA A 13 -15.52 -7.26 -6.24
C ALA A 13 -15.08 -5.78 -6.21
N THR A 14 -14.74 -5.21 -7.37
CA THR A 14 -14.36 -3.79 -7.46
C THR A 14 -15.48 -2.87 -6.98
N ALA A 15 -16.70 -3.05 -7.50
CA ALA A 15 -17.83 -2.21 -7.10
C ALA A 15 -18.17 -2.41 -5.61
N PHE A 16 -18.12 -3.64 -5.11
CA PHE A 16 -18.35 -3.95 -3.70
C PHE A 16 -17.36 -3.22 -2.80
N HIS A 17 -16.06 -3.31 -3.08
CA HIS A 17 -15.03 -2.69 -2.24
C HIS A 17 -15.08 -1.16 -2.29
N LEU A 18 -15.35 -0.56 -3.45
CA LEU A 18 -15.50 0.89 -3.58
C LEU A 18 -16.72 1.39 -2.82
N GLU A 19 -17.85 0.69 -2.93
CA GLU A 19 -19.06 1.05 -2.17
C GLU A 19 -18.86 0.90 -0.67
N ARG A 20 -18.22 -0.21 -0.25
CA ARG A 20 -17.89 -0.42 1.16
C ARG A 20 -16.97 0.67 1.70
N TRP A 21 -15.98 1.08 0.90
CA TRP A 21 -15.08 2.17 1.28
C TRP A 21 -15.78 3.51 1.43
N ARG A 22 -16.71 3.84 0.53
CA ARG A 22 -17.55 5.05 0.69
C ARG A 22 -18.31 5.04 2.02
N GLN A 23 -18.88 3.90 2.42
CA GLN A 23 -19.57 3.75 3.70
C GLN A 23 -18.61 3.97 4.88
N VAL A 24 -17.41 3.38 4.84
CA VAL A 24 -16.36 3.58 5.85
C VAL A 24 -15.97 5.06 5.96
N CYS A 25 -15.71 5.72 4.84
CA CYS A 25 -15.35 7.13 4.83
C CYS A 25 -16.48 8.07 5.24
N ALA A 26 -17.74 7.66 5.05
CA ALA A 26 -18.91 8.45 5.45
C ALA A 26 -19.28 8.31 6.93
N ASP A 27 -18.80 7.28 7.62
CA ASP A 27 -19.13 7.00 9.02
C ASP A 27 -18.53 8.05 9.97
N PRO A 28 -19.36 8.83 10.71
CA PRO A 28 -18.85 9.85 11.61
C PRO A 28 -18.10 9.29 12.82
N GLY A 29 -18.37 8.05 13.22
CA GLY A 29 -17.70 7.38 14.32
C GLY A 29 -16.27 7.01 13.92
N LEU A 30 -16.10 6.41 12.74
CA LEU A 30 -14.80 6.00 12.22
C LEU A 30 -13.88 7.20 11.94
N ARG A 31 -14.43 8.32 11.44
CA ARG A 31 -13.67 9.56 11.19
C ARG A 31 -13.02 10.18 12.43
N ARG A 32 -13.49 9.84 13.63
CA ARG A 32 -12.97 10.36 14.91
C ARG A 32 -11.89 9.48 15.51
N LEU A 33 -11.67 8.31 14.95
CA LEU A 33 -10.65 7.40 15.45
C LEU A 33 -9.28 7.84 14.97
N PRO A 34 -8.25 7.73 15.82
CA PRO A 34 -6.87 8.04 15.44
C PRO A 34 -6.24 6.95 14.59
N ASP A 35 -6.93 5.83 14.45
CA ASP A 35 -6.42 4.64 13.77
C ASP A 35 -6.49 4.78 12.25
N ARG A 36 -5.51 4.20 11.57
CA ARG A 36 -5.57 3.98 10.14
C ARG A 36 -6.54 2.84 9.85
N ILE A 37 -7.43 3.05 8.89
CA ILE A 37 -8.47 2.10 8.54
C ILE A 37 -8.18 1.52 7.15
N GLU A 38 -8.25 0.20 7.05
CA GLU A 38 -8.26 -0.57 5.81
C GLU A 38 -9.51 -1.45 5.76
N THR A 39 -9.72 -2.16 4.66
CA THR A 39 -10.73 -3.24 4.58
C THR A 39 -10.09 -4.53 4.08
N ASN A 40 -10.71 -5.67 4.38
CA ASN A 40 -10.32 -6.96 3.83
C ASN A 40 -11.23 -7.39 2.66
N CYS A 41 -10.97 -8.57 2.08
CA CYS A 41 -11.74 -9.12 0.95
C CYS A 41 -13.24 -9.29 1.22
N TYR A 42 -13.65 -9.35 2.49
CA TYR A 42 -15.07 -9.41 2.89
C TYR A 42 -15.67 -8.04 3.20
N GLY A 43 -14.90 -6.94 3.05
CA GLY A 43 -15.32 -5.59 3.41
C GLY A 43 -15.33 -5.32 4.92
N HIS A 44 -14.72 -6.19 5.73
CA HIS A 44 -14.55 -5.93 7.15
C HIS A 44 -13.49 -4.85 7.37
N ILE A 45 -13.72 -3.99 8.36
CA ILE A 45 -12.79 -2.96 8.77
C ILE A 45 -11.60 -3.61 9.49
N VAL A 46 -10.40 -3.22 9.08
CA VAL A 46 -9.13 -3.54 9.73
C VAL A 46 -8.55 -2.24 10.24
N MET A 47 -8.37 -2.15 11.56
CA MET A 47 -7.84 -0.95 12.22
C MET A 47 -6.38 -1.19 12.58
N MET A 48 -5.55 -0.20 12.31
CA MET A 48 -4.13 -0.21 12.65
C MET A 48 -3.82 0.97 13.57
N PRO A 49 -3.04 0.76 14.66
CA PRO A 49 -2.69 1.84 15.55
C PRO A 49 -1.90 2.94 14.83
N PRO A 50 -1.92 4.18 15.34
CA PRO A 50 -1.12 5.25 14.79
C PRO A 50 0.35 4.86 14.69
N PRO A 51 1.05 5.25 13.61
CA PRO A 51 2.45 4.92 13.42
C PRO A 51 3.33 5.63 14.47
N GLY A 52 4.36 4.94 14.96
CA GLY A 52 5.34 5.55 15.87
C GLY A 52 6.27 6.54 15.17
N PHE A 53 6.96 7.38 15.94
CA PHE A 53 7.84 8.45 15.44
C PHE A 53 8.89 7.96 14.43
N SER A 54 9.56 6.83 14.70
CA SER A 54 10.57 6.29 13.76
C SER A 54 9.97 5.79 12.44
N HIS A 55 8.73 5.33 12.44
CA HIS A 55 8.00 4.98 11.23
C HIS A 55 7.75 6.24 10.39
N THR A 56 7.13 7.26 10.98
CA THR A 56 6.79 8.51 10.28
C THR A 56 8.02 9.26 9.78
N THR A 57 9.14 9.21 10.51
CA THR A 57 10.41 9.82 10.07
C THR A 57 10.98 9.12 8.83
N ARG A 58 10.95 7.77 8.79
CA ARG A 58 11.37 7.01 7.59
C ARG A 58 10.43 7.26 6.41
N GLN A 59 9.12 7.24 6.65
CA GLN A 59 8.10 7.56 5.65
C GLN A 59 8.37 8.94 5.03
N SER A 60 8.60 9.95 5.88
CA SER A 60 8.90 11.32 5.42
C SER A 60 10.20 11.41 4.63
N ALA A 61 11.26 10.71 5.05
CA ALA A 61 12.54 10.71 4.34
C ALA A 61 12.43 10.06 2.93
N ILE A 62 11.69 8.97 2.82
CA ILE A 62 11.44 8.30 1.54
C ILE A 62 10.58 9.19 0.64
N PHE A 63 9.50 9.76 1.17
CA PHE A 63 8.63 10.68 0.44
C PHE A 63 9.40 11.89 -0.08
N ALA A 64 10.22 12.56 0.76
CA ALA A 64 11.03 13.71 0.36
C ALA A 64 12.01 13.36 -0.76
N HIS A 65 12.63 12.17 -0.72
CA HIS A 65 13.51 11.72 -1.79
C HIS A 65 12.74 11.51 -3.11
N LEU A 66 11.61 10.82 -3.08
CA LEU A 66 10.78 10.63 -4.29
C LEU A 66 10.28 11.96 -4.84
N LEU A 67 9.87 12.89 -3.98
CA LEU A 67 9.37 14.22 -4.37
C LEU A 67 10.44 15.04 -5.10
N THR A 68 11.71 14.91 -4.71
CA THR A 68 12.81 15.69 -5.28
C THR A 68 13.52 15.00 -6.45
N SER A 69 13.45 13.66 -6.54
CA SER A 69 14.22 12.86 -7.52
C SER A 69 13.37 12.32 -8.67
N MET A 70 12.05 12.38 -8.54
CA MET A 70 11.10 11.86 -9.54
C MET A 70 10.22 12.99 -10.08
N PRO A 71 9.60 12.82 -11.26
CA PRO A 71 8.52 13.71 -11.69
C PRO A 71 7.40 13.79 -10.64
N PRO A 72 6.56 14.86 -10.64
CA PRO A 72 5.44 14.98 -9.70
C PRO A 72 4.57 13.72 -9.67
N GLY A 73 4.27 13.22 -8.47
CA GLY A 73 3.50 11.97 -8.29
C GLY A 73 3.76 11.25 -6.97
N ALA A 74 4.70 11.74 -6.15
CA ALA A 74 4.91 11.19 -4.80
C ALA A 74 3.74 11.57 -3.88
N SER A 75 3.25 10.61 -3.10
CA SER A 75 2.15 10.76 -2.14
C SER A 75 2.37 9.86 -0.94
N VAL A 76 1.73 10.19 0.18
CA VAL A 76 1.72 9.38 1.41
C VAL A 76 0.31 8.88 1.71
N GLU A 77 0.20 7.81 2.48
CA GLU A 77 -1.09 7.23 2.92
C GLU A 77 -2.06 6.98 1.74
N VAL A 78 -1.56 6.34 0.70
CA VAL A 78 -2.30 6.17 -0.56
C VAL A 78 -3.26 4.99 -0.47
N ALA A 79 -4.57 5.25 -0.56
CA ALA A 79 -5.57 4.19 -0.62
C ALA A 79 -5.57 3.49 -1.98
N VAL A 80 -5.41 2.17 -1.98
CA VAL A 80 -5.40 1.33 -3.19
C VAL A 80 -6.34 0.15 -3.07
N LEU A 81 -7.10 -0.12 -4.13
CA LEU A 81 -7.92 -1.31 -4.26
C LEU A 81 -7.04 -2.52 -4.60
N THR A 82 -7.16 -3.56 -3.81
CA THR A 82 -6.52 -4.86 -4.02
C THR A 82 -7.57 -5.98 -4.03
N SER A 83 -7.16 -7.21 -4.30
CA SER A 83 -8.02 -8.39 -4.15
C SER A 83 -8.42 -8.66 -2.70
N ASP A 84 -7.70 -8.10 -1.72
CA ASP A 84 -8.02 -8.16 -0.29
C ASP A 84 -8.57 -6.82 0.24
N GLY A 85 -9.40 -6.14 -0.54
CA GLY A 85 -10.03 -4.88 -0.13
C GLY A 85 -9.14 -3.65 -0.35
N ILE A 86 -9.45 -2.58 0.39
CA ILE A 86 -8.70 -1.33 0.31
C ILE A 86 -7.55 -1.35 1.30
N LYS A 87 -6.32 -1.13 0.79
CA LYS A 87 -5.09 -1.04 1.57
C LYS A 87 -4.53 0.38 1.51
N GLY A 88 -3.87 0.79 2.58
CA GLY A 88 -3.15 2.05 2.62
C GLY A 88 -1.65 1.81 2.45
N ILE A 89 -1.05 2.41 1.43
CA ILE A 89 0.38 2.37 1.15
C ILE A 89 1.05 3.54 1.87
N ASP A 90 2.10 3.30 2.64
CA ASP A 90 2.77 4.35 3.42
C ASP A 90 3.32 5.47 2.53
N VAL A 91 4.03 5.12 1.44
CA VAL A 91 4.50 6.07 0.42
C VAL A 91 4.29 5.48 -0.96
N GLY A 92 3.73 6.25 -1.88
CA GLY A 92 3.58 5.87 -3.28
C GLY A 92 4.17 6.89 -4.23
N TRP A 93 4.67 6.43 -5.39
CA TRP A 93 4.88 7.28 -6.55
C TRP A 93 4.00 6.80 -7.69
N ILE A 94 3.17 7.72 -8.20
CA ILE A 94 2.20 7.42 -9.26
C ILE A 94 2.28 8.45 -10.39
N SER A 95 2.38 7.98 -11.62
CA SER A 95 2.37 8.85 -12.80
C SER A 95 0.98 9.47 -13.03
N ALA A 96 0.96 10.69 -13.57
CA ALA A 96 -0.29 11.38 -13.93
C ALA A 96 -1.18 10.54 -14.86
N GLY A 97 -0.58 9.77 -15.78
CA GLY A 97 -1.30 8.88 -16.66
C GLY A 97 -2.01 7.75 -15.91
N ARG A 98 -1.40 7.22 -14.85
CA ARG A 98 -2.00 6.17 -14.03
C ARG A 98 -3.09 6.72 -13.12
N VAL A 99 -2.90 7.92 -12.54
CA VAL A 99 -3.96 8.63 -11.80
C VAL A 99 -5.19 8.80 -12.67
N LYS A 100 -5.02 9.33 -13.89
CA LYS A 100 -6.15 9.56 -14.83
C LYS A 100 -6.95 8.30 -15.14
N ARG A 101 -6.30 7.14 -15.20
CA ARG A 101 -6.97 5.86 -15.51
C ARG A 101 -7.54 5.16 -14.27
N GLY A 102 -6.89 5.32 -13.13
CA GLY A 102 -7.13 4.48 -11.94
C GLY A 102 -7.83 5.17 -10.78
N LEU A 103 -7.90 6.49 -10.72
CA LEU A 103 -8.50 7.18 -9.57
C LEU A 103 -10.03 7.11 -9.64
N LYS A 104 -10.67 6.58 -8.59
CA LYS A 104 -12.13 6.54 -8.39
C LYS A 104 -12.44 6.76 -6.91
N ASP A 105 -13.29 7.74 -6.61
CA ASP A 105 -13.75 8.00 -5.24
C ASP A 105 -12.60 8.10 -4.22
N ASP A 106 -11.53 8.81 -4.57
CA ASP A 106 -10.27 8.95 -3.81
C ASP A 106 -9.51 7.64 -3.53
N VAL A 107 -9.82 6.57 -4.27
CA VAL A 107 -9.12 5.29 -4.23
C VAL A 107 -8.47 5.00 -5.58
N LEU A 108 -7.24 4.55 -5.56
CA LEU A 108 -6.58 4.05 -6.76
C LEU A 108 -7.05 2.62 -7.06
N THR A 109 -7.63 2.39 -8.22
CA THR A 109 -7.99 1.03 -8.70
C THR A 109 -6.84 0.34 -9.44
N ILE A 110 -5.73 1.06 -9.62
CA ILE A 110 -4.45 0.56 -10.12
C ILE A 110 -3.39 1.07 -9.14
N ALA A 111 -2.58 0.18 -8.60
CA ALA A 111 -1.54 0.56 -7.65
C ALA A 111 -0.54 1.58 -8.24
N PRO A 112 0.06 2.46 -7.42
CA PRO A 112 1.22 3.25 -7.83
C PRO A 112 2.30 2.39 -8.50
N GLU A 113 3.09 2.98 -9.38
CA GLU A 113 4.26 2.30 -9.95
C GLU A 113 5.22 1.86 -8.85
N ILE A 114 5.44 2.70 -7.84
CA ILE A 114 6.23 2.40 -6.65
C ILE A 114 5.32 2.40 -5.43
N CYS A 115 5.26 1.27 -4.71
CA CYS A 115 4.58 1.13 -3.43
C CYS A 115 5.61 0.88 -2.34
N VAL A 116 5.60 1.67 -1.28
CA VAL A 116 6.57 1.55 -0.17
C VAL A 116 5.83 1.30 1.13
N GLU A 117 6.28 0.31 1.89
CA GLU A 117 5.85 0.04 3.26
C GLU A 117 7.01 0.23 4.22
N VAL A 118 6.76 0.92 5.32
CA VAL A 118 7.70 1.06 6.43
C VAL A 118 7.37 0.02 7.49
N VAL A 119 8.24 -0.97 7.66
CA VAL A 119 8.00 -2.11 8.54
C VAL A 119 7.97 -1.67 10.00
N SER A 120 6.85 -1.88 10.67
CA SER A 120 6.66 -1.66 12.10
C SER A 120 7.01 -2.91 12.93
N PRO A 121 7.32 -2.78 14.24
CA PRO A 121 7.67 -3.93 15.08
C PRO A 121 6.60 -5.03 15.16
N GLY A 122 5.33 -4.68 14.94
CA GLY A 122 4.21 -5.62 14.96
C GLY A 122 3.99 -6.37 13.64
N ASN A 123 4.65 -5.95 12.54
CA ASN A 123 4.46 -6.62 11.25
C ASN A 123 5.18 -7.97 11.21
N THR A 124 4.49 -8.99 10.76
CA THR A 124 5.09 -10.29 10.48
C THR A 124 5.66 -10.34 9.06
N ARG A 125 6.61 -11.25 8.84
CA ARG A 125 7.17 -11.47 7.50
C ARG A 125 6.07 -11.87 6.50
N GLN A 126 5.17 -12.77 6.88
CA GLN A 126 4.09 -13.26 6.02
C GLN A 126 3.14 -12.11 5.61
N GLU A 127 2.82 -11.23 6.54
CA GLU A 127 1.99 -10.05 6.26
C GLU A 127 2.65 -9.13 5.22
N MET A 128 3.95 -8.89 5.32
CA MET A 128 4.68 -8.08 4.35
C MET A 128 4.77 -8.76 2.98
N GLU A 129 5.00 -10.08 2.94
CA GLU A 129 4.96 -10.86 1.70
C GLU A 129 3.58 -10.79 1.04
N ASN A 130 2.51 -10.95 1.79
CA ASN A 130 1.13 -10.82 1.28
C ASN A 130 0.87 -9.40 0.72
N LYS A 131 1.27 -8.34 1.43
CA LYS A 131 1.14 -6.97 0.92
C LYS A 131 1.87 -6.78 -0.41
N ARG A 132 3.09 -7.31 -0.52
CA ARG A 132 3.87 -7.24 -1.76
C ARG A 132 3.13 -7.89 -2.94
N GLU A 133 2.59 -9.08 -2.73
CA GLU A 133 1.82 -9.80 -3.74
C GLU A 133 0.56 -9.03 -4.14
N LEU A 134 -0.18 -8.50 -3.17
CA LEU A 134 -1.37 -7.69 -3.41
C LEU A 134 -1.06 -6.45 -4.27
N TYR A 135 0.04 -5.74 -3.98
CA TYR A 135 0.42 -4.55 -4.75
C TYR A 135 0.88 -4.89 -6.17
N PHE A 136 1.65 -5.96 -6.37
CA PHE A 136 2.00 -6.41 -7.71
C PHE A 136 0.78 -6.86 -8.51
N ALA A 137 -0.15 -7.58 -7.88
CA ALA A 137 -1.42 -7.98 -8.51
C ALA A 137 -2.30 -6.77 -8.85
N ALA A 138 -2.28 -5.70 -8.02
CA ALA A 138 -2.96 -4.44 -8.28
C ALA A 138 -2.25 -3.55 -9.32
N GLY A 139 -1.06 -3.95 -9.82
CA GLY A 139 -0.37 -3.29 -10.93
C GLY A 139 0.89 -2.51 -10.56
N ALA A 140 1.41 -2.62 -9.35
CA ALA A 140 2.71 -2.03 -8.99
C ALA A 140 3.83 -2.56 -9.89
N GLU A 141 4.82 -1.74 -10.15
CA GLU A 141 6.04 -2.12 -10.88
C GLU A 141 7.18 -2.41 -9.90
N GLU A 142 7.19 -1.69 -8.79
CA GLU A 142 8.11 -1.92 -7.67
C GLU A 142 7.36 -1.87 -6.35
N VAL A 143 7.76 -2.75 -5.42
CA VAL A 143 7.36 -2.71 -4.01
C VAL A 143 8.61 -2.63 -3.16
N TRP A 144 8.67 -1.66 -2.25
CA TRP A 144 9.83 -1.47 -1.38
C TRP A 144 9.42 -1.68 0.07
N PHE A 145 10.31 -2.32 0.83
CA PHE A 145 10.19 -2.41 2.29
C PHE A 145 11.32 -1.64 2.95
N CYS A 146 10.98 -0.69 3.80
CA CYS A 146 11.93 -0.03 4.68
C CYS A 146 11.92 -0.75 6.04
N ASP A 147 12.99 -1.45 6.38
CA ASP A 147 13.08 -2.17 7.64
C ASP A 147 13.25 -1.24 8.86
N GLN A 148 13.19 -1.83 10.06
CA GLN A 148 13.31 -1.10 11.32
C GLN A 148 14.68 -0.42 11.53
N LYS A 149 15.68 -0.77 10.71
CA LYS A 149 17.01 -0.15 10.70
C LYS A 149 17.16 0.88 9.58
N GLY A 150 16.08 1.14 8.83
CA GLY A 150 16.03 2.07 7.72
C GLY A 150 16.61 1.51 6.41
N ALA A 151 16.96 0.23 6.34
CA ALA A 151 17.41 -0.37 5.08
C ALA A 151 16.21 -0.58 4.13
N LEU A 152 16.41 -0.26 2.85
CA LEU A 152 15.43 -0.44 1.80
C LEU A 152 15.68 -1.72 1.03
N HIS A 153 14.64 -2.52 0.90
CA HIS A 153 14.60 -3.75 0.12
C HIS A 153 13.69 -3.53 -1.08
N PHE A 154 14.24 -3.57 -2.28
CA PHE A 154 13.53 -3.27 -3.54
C PHE A 154 13.09 -4.57 -4.20
N PHE A 155 11.80 -4.73 -4.44
CA PHE A 155 11.24 -5.86 -5.19
C PHE A 155 10.70 -5.34 -6.51
N LEU A 156 11.08 -5.98 -7.62
CA LEU A 156 10.73 -5.57 -8.97
C LEU A 156 9.71 -6.54 -9.56
N LYS A 157 8.78 -6.04 -10.36
CA LYS A 157 7.84 -6.87 -11.10
C LYS A 157 8.60 -7.85 -12.02
N GLY A 158 8.24 -9.13 -11.94
CA GLY A 158 8.94 -10.20 -12.68
C GLY A 158 10.08 -10.88 -11.91
N SER A 159 10.50 -10.31 -10.75
CA SER A 159 11.50 -10.87 -9.83
C SER A 159 11.09 -10.57 -8.38
N ALA A 160 9.80 -10.72 -8.11
CA ALA A 160 9.16 -10.24 -6.88
C ALA A 160 9.62 -10.92 -5.59
N GLU A 161 10.20 -12.12 -5.67
CA GLU A 161 10.63 -12.89 -4.49
C GLU A 161 12.04 -12.51 -4.00
N THR A 162 12.86 -11.93 -4.87
CA THR A 162 14.26 -11.59 -4.57
C THR A 162 14.46 -10.09 -4.61
N ALA A 163 15.01 -9.55 -3.51
CA ALA A 163 15.32 -8.13 -3.46
C ALA A 163 16.41 -7.75 -4.45
N ALA A 164 16.16 -6.74 -5.25
CA ALA A 164 17.10 -6.14 -6.18
C ALA A 164 18.13 -5.27 -5.42
N LYS A 165 19.27 -5.00 -6.06
CA LYS A 165 20.35 -4.16 -5.48
C LYS A 165 19.95 -2.68 -5.39
N ALA A 166 19.01 -2.21 -6.21
CA ALA A 166 18.53 -0.83 -6.28
C ALA A 166 17.18 -0.80 -6.95
N SER A 167 16.44 0.32 -6.80
CA SER A 167 15.25 0.59 -7.59
C SER A 167 15.61 0.79 -9.07
N ALA A 168 14.79 0.28 -9.97
CA ALA A 168 14.91 0.54 -11.40
C ALA A 168 14.26 1.88 -11.80
N LEU A 169 13.13 2.22 -11.15
CA LEU A 169 12.40 3.47 -11.42
C LEU A 169 13.03 4.70 -10.76
N CYS A 170 13.64 4.53 -9.57
CA CYS A 170 14.33 5.59 -8.85
C CYS A 170 15.76 5.15 -8.45
N PRO A 171 16.72 5.07 -9.39
CA PRO A 171 18.07 4.57 -9.11
C PRO A 171 18.87 5.41 -8.09
N SER A 172 18.44 6.67 -7.89
CA SER A 172 19.03 7.59 -6.90
C SER A 172 18.60 7.29 -5.45
N MET A 173 17.56 6.43 -5.24
CA MET A 173 17.09 6.10 -3.90
C MET A 173 18.20 5.41 -3.11
N PRO A 174 18.61 5.93 -1.94
CA PRO A 174 19.65 5.32 -1.14
C PRO A 174 19.17 3.97 -0.58
N LYS A 175 20.11 3.04 -0.37
CA LYS A 175 19.80 1.73 0.25
C LYS A 175 19.41 1.82 1.72
N ARG A 176 19.58 2.96 2.34
CA ARG A 176 19.24 3.22 3.74
C ARG A 176 18.82 4.66 3.92
N VAL A 177 17.69 4.86 4.58
CA VAL A 177 17.26 6.16 5.09
C VAL A 177 17.72 6.33 6.54
N LYS A 178 18.22 7.51 6.86
CA LYS A 178 18.62 7.87 8.23
C LYS A 178 17.41 8.45 8.96
N VAL A 179 17.26 8.12 10.22
CA VAL A 179 16.27 8.68 11.15
C VAL A 179 16.97 9.56 12.14
#